data_d36d6f8be8f84d0d65686f4c9f1c2bc9
#
_entry.id   d36d6f8be8f84d0d65686f4c9f1c2bc9
#
_cell.length_a   1.000
_cell.length_b   1.000
_cell.length_c   1.000
_cell.angle_alpha   90.00
_cell.angle_beta   90.00
_cell.angle_gamma   90.00
#
_symmetry.space_group_name_H-M   'P 1'
#
loop_
_entity.id
_entity.type
_entity.pdbx_description
1 polymer ?
#
loop_
_entity_poly.entity_id
_entity_poly.type
_entity_poly.pdbx_seq_one_letter_code
_entity_poly.pdbx_strand_id
1 'polypeptide(L)'
;MELYLTALKGVIEQSGFVALNGPTLVMLLVAFILLYLAIAKGFEPLLLMPIAFGCLLVNLPLSGIVDPGGFLYFVKFGIDHEIYPVIIFMGIGALTDFGPLLANPITFLLGASAQLGVFVAVIGAMCMGFTIQQAAGIGIIGGADGPTAIYLCAKLAPAILPAVAVAAYSYMSLVPLIQPPVIKLLTTKKDRGIKMEQLRPVSRTERILFPIISTIACGLVLPAAVPLIGMLMFGNLLRECGCTDRLSQAAQNEVLNATTIFLGISVGGTMNAETFLTMATIKIILLGLIAFIFSTAGGVIFGQVMKVMSGGKINPVIGAAGVSAVPMAARVCQKVVQKEFPGSYVLMHAMGPNVAGVIGTAVAAGAMLTLLSK
;
A
#
# COMPACT_ATOMS: atom_id res chain seq x y z
N MET A 1 29.79 -37.03 34.76
CA MET A 1 28.63 -36.29 35.26
C MET A 1 28.85 -34.78 35.22
N GLU A 2 29.99 -34.26 35.69
CA GLU A 2 30.34 -32.84 35.66
C GLU A 2 30.36 -32.24 34.24
N LEU A 3 30.89 -32.97 33.24
CA LEU A 3 30.95 -32.51 31.85
C LEU A 3 29.54 -32.31 31.27
N TYR A 4 28.59 -33.20 31.58
CA TYR A 4 27.20 -33.08 31.16
C TYR A 4 26.49 -31.91 31.86
N LEU A 5 26.76 -31.71 33.15
CA LEU A 5 26.19 -30.57 33.90
C LEU A 5 26.74 -29.24 33.40
N THR A 6 28.03 -29.18 33.05
CA THR A 6 28.65 -27.99 32.45
C THR A 6 28.11 -27.71 31.05
N ALA A 7 27.95 -28.76 30.23
CA ALA A 7 27.32 -28.61 28.89
C ALA A 7 25.85 -28.16 28.99
N LEU A 8 25.09 -28.73 29.94
CA LEU A 8 23.68 -28.33 30.17
C LEU A 8 23.57 -26.88 30.67
N LYS A 9 24.43 -26.46 31.59
CA LYS A 9 24.53 -25.06 32.00
C LYS A 9 24.86 -24.14 30.84
N GLY A 10 25.85 -24.50 30.00
CA GLY A 10 26.20 -23.75 28.81
C GLY A 10 25.03 -23.60 27.81
N VAL A 11 24.24 -24.65 27.60
CA VAL A 11 23.04 -24.59 26.77
C VAL A 11 21.97 -23.67 27.38
N ILE A 12 21.76 -23.72 28.69
CA ILE A 12 20.80 -22.85 29.38
C ILE A 12 21.25 -21.39 29.31
N GLU A 13 22.54 -21.12 29.62
CA GLU A 13 23.10 -19.76 29.59
C GLU A 13 23.11 -19.14 28.19
N GLN A 14 23.23 -19.95 27.15
CA GLN A 14 23.12 -19.52 25.73
C GLN A 14 21.70 -19.58 25.19
N SER A 15 20.73 -20.01 25.99
CA SER A 15 19.36 -20.06 25.55
C SER A 15 18.72 -18.66 25.53
N GLY A 16 17.88 -18.40 24.53
CA GLY A 16 17.12 -17.16 24.44
C GLY A 16 16.21 -16.87 25.64
N PHE A 17 15.91 -17.89 26.49
CA PHE A 17 15.12 -17.70 27.71
C PHE A 17 15.79 -16.79 28.73
N VAL A 18 17.12 -16.85 28.83
CA VAL A 18 17.89 -16.03 29.79
C VAL A 18 17.92 -14.56 29.38
N ALA A 19 17.84 -14.30 28.07
CA ALA A 19 17.87 -12.96 27.50
C ALA A 19 16.46 -12.35 27.26
N LEU A 20 15.39 -13.08 27.61
CA LEU A 20 14.03 -12.55 27.52
C LEU A 20 13.82 -11.39 28.50
N ASN A 21 13.35 -10.26 27.98
CA ASN A 21 12.98 -9.08 28.75
C ASN A 21 11.55 -8.64 28.49
N GLY A 22 11.02 -7.72 29.29
CA GLY A 22 9.64 -7.22 29.16
C GLY A 22 9.31 -6.66 27.78
N PRO A 23 10.10 -5.73 27.23
CA PRO A 23 9.89 -5.20 25.88
C PRO A 23 9.87 -6.28 24.79
N THR A 24 10.76 -7.26 24.84
CA THR A 24 10.78 -8.40 23.91
C THR A 24 9.49 -9.23 23.99
N LEU A 25 9.00 -9.51 25.20
CA LEU A 25 7.73 -10.23 25.39
C LEU A 25 6.54 -9.46 24.80
N VAL A 26 6.51 -8.13 24.96
CA VAL A 26 5.49 -7.28 24.35
C VAL A 26 5.55 -7.37 22.83
N MET A 27 6.75 -7.35 22.23
CA MET A 27 6.89 -7.48 20.77
C MET A 27 6.50 -8.87 20.25
N LEU A 28 6.79 -9.94 20.99
CA LEU A 28 6.28 -11.27 20.66
C LEU A 28 4.75 -11.31 20.71
N LEU A 29 4.13 -10.65 21.70
CA LEU A 29 2.67 -10.51 21.76
C LEU A 29 2.13 -9.73 20.56
N VAL A 30 2.80 -8.63 20.16
CA VAL A 30 2.45 -7.87 18.95
C VAL A 30 2.52 -8.78 17.71
N ALA A 31 3.58 -9.58 17.56
CA ALA A 31 3.70 -10.51 16.45
C ALA A 31 2.55 -11.53 16.44
N PHE A 32 2.17 -12.09 17.59
CA PHE A 32 1.01 -12.99 17.70
C PHE A 32 -0.31 -12.31 17.35
N ILE A 33 -0.52 -11.06 17.78
CA ILE A 33 -1.71 -10.29 17.40
C ILE A 33 -1.78 -10.09 15.88
N LEU A 34 -0.66 -9.70 15.26
CA LEU A 34 -0.59 -9.52 13.80
C LEU A 34 -0.85 -10.84 13.06
N LEU A 35 -0.27 -11.96 13.53
CA LEU A 35 -0.56 -13.30 12.98
C LEU A 35 -2.04 -13.67 13.12
N TYR A 36 -2.64 -13.41 14.28
CA TYR A 36 -4.07 -13.64 14.49
C TYR A 36 -4.94 -12.82 13.54
N LEU A 37 -4.60 -11.54 13.34
CA LEU A 37 -5.32 -10.67 12.39
C LEU A 37 -5.18 -11.17 10.96
N ALA A 38 -3.99 -11.61 10.55
CA ALA A 38 -3.76 -12.17 9.22
C ALA A 38 -4.51 -13.47 9.00
N ILE A 39 -4.40 -14.43 9.95
CA ILE A 39 -4.90 -15.80 9.77
C ILE A 39 -6.40 -15.88 10.07
N ALA A 40 -6.84 -15.37 11.24
CA ALA A 40 -8.23 -15.55 11.70
C ALA A 40 -9.18 -14.47 11.16
N LYS A 41 -8.69 -13.27 10.92
CA LYS A 41 -9.50 -12.14 10.40
C LYS A 41 -9.31 -11.88 8.91
N GLY A 42 -8.32 -12.51 8.27
CA GLY A 42 -8.06 -12.34 6.84
C GLY A 42 -7.57 -10.92 6.48
N PHE A 43 -6.91 -10.24 7.41
CA PHE A 43 -6.38 -8.89 7.18
C PHE A 43 -5.12 -8.96 6.34
N GLU A 44 -5.25 -8.69 5.02
CA GLU A 44 -4.19 -8.69 4.02
C GLU A 44 -3.12 -9.78 4.27
N PRO A 45 -3.53 -11.07 4.26
CA PRO A 45 -2.68 -12.17 4.75
C PRO A 45 -1.40 -12.32 3.95
N LEU A 46 -1.38 -11.92 2.68
CA LEU A 46 -0.19 -12.03 1.81
C LEU A 46 0.97 -11.16 2.29
N LEU A 47 0.68 -10.06 2.98
CA LEU A 47 1.69 -9.12 3.47
C LEU A 47 1.80 -9.15 4.99
N LEU A 48 0.67 -9.13 5.70
CA LEU A 48 0.68 -9.05 7.16
C LEU A 48 1.28 -10.30 7.81
N MET A 49 1.10 -11.49 7.20
CA MET A 49 1.68 -12.74 7.73
C MET A 49 3.21 -12.74 7.65
N PRO A 50 3.87 -12.44 6.51
CA PRO A 50 5.32 -12.32 6.46
C PRO A 50 5.87 -11.24 7.39
N ILE A 51 5.21 -10.09 7.51
CA ILE A 51 5.60 -9.01 8.45
C ILE A 51 5.54 -9.51 9.89
N ALA A 52 4.44 -10.13 10.27
CA ALA A 52 4.26 -10.66 11.63
C ALA A 52 5.28 -11.74 11.96
N PHE A 53 5.58 -12.61 11.00
CA PHE A 53 6.59 -13.65 11.19
C PHE A 53 8.01 -13.09 11.27
N GLY A 54 8.34 -12.08 10.45
CA GLY A 54 9.60 -11.34 10.55
C GLY A 54 9.76 -10.64 11.90
N CYS A 55 8.68 -10.02 12.40
CA CYS A 55 8.62 -9.44 13.74
C CYS A 55 8.86 -10.50 14.84
N LEU A 56 8.29 -11.69 14.70
CA LEU A 56 8.55 -12.80 15.63
C LEU A 56 10.03 -13.17 15.61
N LEU A 57 10.61 -13.36 14.43
CA LEU A 57 12.00 -13.80 14.30
C LEU A 57 13.01 -12.80 14.89
N VAL A 58 12.82 -11.49 14.65
CA VAL A 58 13.76 -10.47 15.15
C VAL A 58 13.70 -10.31 16.66
N ASN A 59 12.55 -10.62 17.28
CA ASN A 59 12.36 -10.52 18.72
C ASN A 59 12.63 -11.83 19.46
N LEU A 60 13.18 -12.86 18.78
CA LEU A 60 13.75 -14.03 19.45
C LEU A 60 15.18 -13.70 19.90
N PRO A 61 15.45 -13.65 21.23
CA PRO A 61 16.77 -13.26 21.73
C PRO A 61 17.86 -14.22 21.26
N LEU A 62 19.07 -13.69 21.08
CA LEU A 62 20.27 -14.43 20.70
C LEU A 62 20.21 -15.17 19.35
N SER A 63 19.18 -14.84 18.50
CA SER A 63 19.02 -15.53 17.22
C SER A 63 20.10 -15.16 16.19
N GLY A 64 20.74 -14.00 16.32
CA GLY A 64 21.74 -13.49 15.35
C GLY A 64 21.20 -13.24 13.95
N ILE A 65 19.87 -13.35 13.74
CA ILE A 65 19.27 -13.37 12.41
C ILE A 65 19.38 -12.03 11.67
N VAL A 66 19.51 -10.92 12.41
CA VAL A 66 19.69 -9.55 11.88
C VAL A 66 21.13 -9.05 11.95
N ASP A 67 22.02 -9.80 12.61
CA ASP A 67 23.43 -9.44 12.74
C ASP A 67 24.16 -9.56 11.39
N PRO A 68 25.31 -8.90 11.21
CA PRO A 68 26.11 -9.03 10.01
C PRO A 68 26.41 -10.51 9.68
N GLY A 69 25.92 -10.96 8.51
CA GLY A 69 25.99 -12.38 8.11
C GLY A 69 24.74 -13.20 8.39
N GLY A 70 23.78 -12.68 9.17
CA GLY A 70 22.48 -13.31 9.40
C GLY A 70 21.55 -13.23 8.20
N PHE A 71 20.55 -14.10 8.17
CA PHE A 71 19.61 -14.18 7.04
C PHE A 71 18.88 -12.84 6.78
N LEU A 72 18.28 -12.23 7.81
CA LEU A 72 17.53 -10.98 7.67
C LEU A 72 18.45 -9.78 7.36
N TYR A 73 19.72 -9.83 7.72
CA TYR A 73 20.70 -8.83 7.33
C TYR A 73 20.81 -8.73 5.80
N PHE A 74 20.91 -9.87 5.11
CA PHE A 74 20.99 -9.89 3.64
C PHE A 74 19.65 -9.59 2.98
N VAL A 75 18.55 -10.11 3.52
CA VAL A 75 17.22 -9.87 2.93
C VAL A 75 16.81 -8.41 3.07
N LYS A 76 17.20 -7.73 4.15
CA LYS A 76 16.97 -6.29 4.33
C LYS A 76 17.60 -5.42 3.24
N PHE A 77 18.67 -5.88 2.59
CA PHE A 77 19.30 -5.17 1.46
C PHE A 77 18.29 -4.76 0.38
N GLY A 78 17.30 -5.60 0.09
CA GLY A 78 16.28 -5.29 -0.90
C GLY A 78 15.31 -4.17 -0.49
N ILE A 79 15.14 -3.90 0.83
CA ILE A 79 14.42 -2.71 1.30
C ILE A 79 15.33 -1.48 1.25
N ASP A 80 16.54 -1.59 1.80
CA ASP A 80 17.48 -0.47 1.91
C ASP A 80 17.87 0.11 0.53
N HIS A 81 17.81 -0.73 -0.53
CA HIS A 81 18.06 -0.36 -1.92
C HIS A 81 16.76 -0.28 -2.77
N GLU A 82 15.57 -0.31 -2.13
CA GLU A 82 14.25 -0.12 -2.75
C GLU A 82 13.89 -1.15 -3.85
N ILE A 83 14.60 -2.27 -3.91
CA ILE A 83 14.42 -3.31 -4.93
C ILE A 83 13.01 -3.90 -4.85
N TYR A 84 12.55 -4.26 -3.65
CA TYR A 84 11.27 -4.93 -3.47
C TYR A 84 10.07 -4.07 -3.85
N PRO A 85 9.92 -2.81 -3.39
CA PRO A 85 8.81 -1.98 -3.79
C PRO A 85 8.71 -1.79 -5.30
N VAL A 86 9.85 -1.60 -5.98
CA VAL A 86 9.93 -1.39 -7.42
C VAL A 86 9.51 -2.65 -8.20
N ILE A 87 9.95 -3.85 -7.77
CA ILE A 87 9.52 -5.11 -8.38
C ILE A 87 8.03 -5.38 -8.12
N ILE A 88 7.52 -5.05 -6.93
CA ILE A 88 6.08 -5.18 -6.62
C ILE A 88 5.26 -4.30 -7.56
N PHE A 89 5.71 -3.09 -7.88
CA PHE A 89 5.02 -2.23 -8.85
C PHE A 89 4.95 -2.86 -10.24
N MET A 90 5.96 -3.59 -10.69
CA MET A 90 5.90 -4.38 -11.92
C MET A 90 4.80 -5.45 -11.85
N GLY A 91 4.73 -6.21 -10.76
CA GLY A 91 3.68 -7.20 -10.56
C GLY A 91 2.28 -6.59 -10.53
N ILE A 92 2.10 -5.46 -9.82
CA ILE A 92 0.85 -4.69 -9.79
C ILE A 92 0.48 -4.22 -11.20
N GLY A 93 1.43 -3.73 -11.99
CA GLY A 93 1.22 -3.32 -13.37
C GLY A 93 0.72 -4.46 -14.26
N ALA A 94 1.31 -5.65 -14.10
CA ALA A 94 0.90 -6.85 -14.83
C ALA A 94 -0.51 -7.35 -14.42
N LEU A 95 -0.92 -7.12 -13.16
CA LEU A 95 -2.27 -7.42 -12.67
C LEU A 95 -3.31 -6.39 -13.13
N THR A 96 -2.89 -5.15 -13.38
CA THR A 96 -3.78 -4.00 -13.54
C THR A 96 -4.30 -3.88 -14.97
N ASP A 97 -5.63 -3.72 -15.10
CA ASP A 97 -6.27 -3.34 -16.36
C ASP A 97 -6.49 -1.82 -16.39
N PHE A 98 -5.74 -1.12 -17.25
CA PHE A 98 -5.90 0.31 -17.47
C PHE A 98 -7.01 0.67 -18.47
N GLY A 99 -7.65 -0.34 -19.08
CA GLY A 99 -8.77 -0.13 -20.02
C GLY A 99 -9.87 0.81 -19.50
N PRO A 100 -10.38 0.64 -18.27
CA PRO A 100 -11.39 1.54 -17.71
C PRO A 100 -10.93 3.00 -17.60
N LEU A 101 -9.66 3.24 -17.27
CA LEU A 101 -9.07 4.58 -17.23
C LEU A 101 -8.95 5.18 -18.63
N LEU A 102 -8.49 4.40 -19.60
CA LEU A 102 -8.39 4.82 -21.00
C LEU A 102 -9.76 5.07 -21.63
N ALA A 103 -10.76 4.27 -21.25
CA ALA A 103 -12.13 4.46 -21.73
C ALA A 103 -12.76 5.76 -21.22
N ASN A 104 -12.40 6.19 -20.01
CA ASN A 104 -12.91 7.41 -19.39
C ASN A 104 -11.79 8.18 -18.65
N PRO A 105 -10.92 8.91 -19.38
CA PRO A 105 -9.75 9.57 -18.79
C PRO A 105 -10.06 10.62 -17.71
N ILE A 106 -11.26 11.19 -17.72
CA ILE A 106 -11.67 12.18 -16.71
C ILE A 106 -11.67 11.59 -15.29
N THR A 107 -11.78 10.27 -15.17
CA THR A 107 -11.70 9.55 -13.88
C THR A 107 -10.31 9.63 -13.24
N PHE A 108 -9.29 10.06 -14.00
CA PHE A 108 -7.96 10.37 -13.45
C PHE A 108 -8.03 11.45 -12.36
N LEU A 109 -8.94 12.42 -12.53
CA LEU A 109 -9.15 13.48 -11.55
C LEU A 109 -9.70 12.95 -10.22
N LEU A 110 -10.45 11.84 -10.25
CA LEU A 110 -10.92 11.18 -9.00
C LEU A 110 -9.77 10.52 -8.24
N GLY A 111 -8.82 9.91 -8.94
CA GLY A 111 -7.58 9.40 -8.33
C GLY A 111 -6.73 10.54 -7.74
N ALA A 112 -6.63 11.66 -8.46
CA ALA A 112 -5.92 12.83 -7.96
C ALA A 112 -6.60 13.45 -6.73
N SER A 113 -7.93 13.53 -6.69
CA SER A 113 -8.67 14.08 -5.56
C SER A 113 -8.57 13.23 -4.29
N ALA A 114 -8.40 11.92 -4.42
CA ALA A 114 -8.16 11.04 -3.30
C ALA A 114 -6.79 11.27 -2.64
N GLN A 115 -5.84 11.94 -3.30
CA GLN A 115 -4.57 12.34 -2.69
C GLN A 115 -4.75 13.41 -1.59
N LEU A 116 -5.96 13.96 -1.40
CA LEU A 116 -6.27 14.84 -0.27
C LEU A 116 -5.84 14.21 1.07
N GLY A 117 -6.05 12.90 1.24
CA GLY A 117 -5.61 12.20 2.45
C GLY A 117 -4.10 12.20 2.64
N VAL A 118 -3.31 12.14 1.56
CA VAL A 118 -1.85 12.27 1.62
C VAL A 118 -1.47 13.62 2.21
N PHE A 119 -2.04 14.71 1.71
CA PHE A 119 -1.75 16.06 2.21
C PHE A 119 -2.22 16.26 3.66
N VAL A 120 -3.41 15.75 4.00
CA VAL A 120 -3.92 15.79 5.40
C VAL A 120 -2.97 15.06 6.33
N ALA A 121 -2.43 13.91 5.92
CA ALA A 121 -1.48 13.15 6.72
C ALA A 121 -0.14 13.88 6.88
N VAL A 122 0.39 14.51 5.82
CA VAL A 122 1.62 15.31 5.89
C VAL A 122 1.45 16.47 6.88
N ILE A 123 0.39 17.26 6.72
CA ILE A 123 0.11 18.40 7.61
C ILE A 123 -0.09 17.91 9.04
N GLY A 124 -0.89 16.86 9.24
CA GLY A 124 -1.15 16.30 10.57
C GLY A 124 0.13 15.77 11.23
N ALA A 125 1.02 15.11 10.48
CA ALA A 125 2.30 14.64 11.00
C ALA A 125 3.20 15.81 11.42
N MET A 126 3.27 16.86 10.63
CA MET A 126 4.02 18.08 10.99
C MET A 126 3.46 18.73 12.26
N CYS A 127 2.14 18.82 12.40
CA CYS A 127 1.49 19.33 13.61
C CYS A 127 1.74 18.44 14.84
N MET A 128 1.99 17.14 14.65
CA MET A 128 2.34 16.19 15.73
C MET A 128 3.82 16.19 16.09
N GLY A 129 4.65 17.03 15.42
CA GLY A 129 6.08 17.21 15.71
C GLY A 129 7.01 16.25 14.93
N PHE A 130 6.55 15.59 13.88
CA PHE A 130 7.40 14.84 12.97
C PHE A 130 8.20 15.77 12.05
N THR A 131 9.39 15.34 11.63
CA THR A 131 10.16 16.06 10.61
C THR A 131 9.44 16.01 9.26
N ILE A 132 9.77 16.92 8.37
CA ILE A 132 9.13 16.97 7.03
C ILE A 132 9.38 15.67 6.23
N GLN A 133 10.54 15.03 6.39
CA GLN A 133 10.88 13.77 5.78
C GLN A 133 10.00 12.63 6.34
N GLN A 134 9.84 12.59 7.67
CA GLN A 134 8.95 11.65 8.33
C GLN A 134 7.50 11.90 7.93
N ALA A 135 7.08 13.17 7.90
CA ALA A 135 5.73 13.55 7.49
C ALA A 135 5.42 13.13 6.05
N ALA A 136 6.38 13.23 5.14
CA ALA A 136 6.24 12.74 3.77
C ALA A 136 5.99 11.23 3.72
N GLY A 137 6.79 10.43 4.45
CA GLY A 137 6.59 8.98 4.55
C GLY A 137 5.24 8.60 5.13
N ILE A 138 4.82 9.26 6.22
CA ILE A 138 3.51 9.07 6.84
C ILE A 138 2.38 9.48 5.89
N GLY A 139 2.59 10.54 5.10
CA GLY A 139 1.62 11.06 4.14
C GLY A 139 1.12 10.01 3.16
N ILE A 140 2.01 9.20 2.61
CA ILE A 140 1.65 8.18 1.62
C ILE A 140 0.68 7.12 2.16
N ILE A 141 0.61 6.90 3.48
CA ILE A 141 -0.39 6.02 4.08
C ILE A 141 -1.80 6.43 3.66
N GLY A 142 -2.05 7.75 3.57
CA GLY A 142 -3.34 8.29 3.11
C GLY A 142 -3.72 7.85 1.71
N GLY A 143 -2.76 7.61 0.83
CA GLY A 143 -3.00 7.06 -0.51
C GLY A 143 -3.39 5.58 -0.55
N ALA A 144 -3.27 4.86 0.58
CA ALA A 144 -3.46 3.42 0.69
C ALA A 144 -2.56 2.62 -0.26
N ASP A 145 -1.29 3.01 -0.33
CA ASP A 145 -0.26 2.40 -1.18
C ASP A 145 0.93 1.96 -0.33
N GLY A 146 0.90 0.70 0.09
CA GLY A 146 1.91 0.12 0.98
C GLY A 146 3.32 0.13 0.38
N PRO A 147 3.52 -0.40 -0.84
CA PRO A 147 4.83 -0.40 -1.50
C PRO A 147 5.42 1.01 -1.67
N THR A 148 4.61 1.99 -2.08
CA THR A 148 5.06 3.39 -2.20
C THR A 148 5.43 4.00 -0.84
N ALA A 149 4.66 3.69 0.21
CA ALA A 149 4.97 4.15 1.56
C ALA A 149 6.32 3.60 2.05
N ILE A 150 6.60 2.32 1.82
CA ILE A 150 7.89 1.70 2.13
C ILE A 150 9.01 2.34 1.30
N TYR A 151 8.81 2.49 -0.01
CA TYR A 151 9.78 3.10 -0.91
C TYR A 151 10.20 4.51 -0.43
N LEU A 152 9.23 5.34 -0.09
CA LEU A 152 9.50 6.71 0.35
C LEU A 152 10.15 6.73 1.74
N CYS A 153 9.66 5.90 2.68
CA CYS A 153 10.24 5.82 4.03
C CYS A 153 11.65 5.27 4.05
N ALA A 154 11.96 4.29 3.22
CA ALA A 154 13.33 3.75 3.11
C ALA A 154 14.34 4.85 2.73
N LYS A 155 13.92 5.78 1.85
CA LYS A 155 14.77 6.91 1.42
C LYS A 155 14.83 8.07 2.40
N LEU A 156 13.68 8.51 2.90
CA LEU A 156 13.57 9.77 3.63
C LEU A 156 13.54 9.61 5.16
N ALA A 157 13.03 8.48 5.65
CA ALA A 157 12.75 8.32 7.08
C ALA A 157 12.81 6.84 7.53
N PRO A 158 13.94 6.14 7.36
CA PRO A 158 14.05 4.71 7.66
C PRO A 158 13.73 4.36 9.11
N ALA A 159 13.91 5.29 10.05
CA ALA A 159 13.61 5.07 11.47
C ALA A 159 12.12 4.78 11.76
N ILE A 160 11.20 5.32 10.95
CA ILE A 160 9.75 5.10 11.13
C ILE A 160 9.17 4.09 10.14
N LEU A 161 10.00 3.50 9.27
CA LEU A 161 9.57 2.55 8.25
C LEU A 161 8.73 1.39 8.81
N PRO A 162 9.10 0.74 9.94
CA PRO A 162 8.30 -0.35 10.49
C PRO A 162 6.88 0.07 10.84
N ALA A 163 6.73 1.20 11.51
CA ALA A 163 5.43 1.73 11.93
C ALA A 163 4.57 2.13 10.72
N VAL A 164 5.17 2.79 9.72
CA VAL A 164 4.48 3.20 8.49
C VAL A 164 4.03 1.99 7.68
N ALA A 165 4.88 0.97 7.54
CA ALA A 165 4.53 -0.24 6.81
C ALA A 165 3.36 -0.99 7.45
N VAL A 166 3.41 -1.22 8.78
CA VAL A 166 2.31 -1.88 9.51
C VAL A 166 1.01 -1.07 9.39
N ALA A 167 1.09 0.26 9.54
CA ALA A 167 -0.07 1.12 9.39
C ALA A 167 -0.65 1.03 7.96
N ALA A 168 0.17 1.20 6.93
CA ALA A 168 -0.27 1.19 5.53
C ALA A 168 -0.99 -0.11 5.17
N TYR A 169 -0.41 -1.27 5.51
CA TYR A 169 -1.02 -2.57 5.18
C TYR A 169 -2.23 -2.89 6.05
N SER A 170 -2.23 -2.49 7.32
CA SER A 170 -3.41 -2.65 8.17
C SER A 170 -4.60 -1.87 7.62
N TYR A 171 -4.40 -0.63 7.15
CA TYR A 171 -5.49 0.17 6.58
C TYR A 171 -5.95 -0.34 5.22
N MET A 172 -5.06 -0.86 4.38
CA MET A 172 -5.49 -1.56 3.15
C MET A 172 -6.49 -2.67 3.46
N SER A 173 -6.24 -3.47 4.50
CA SER A 173 -7.16 -4.52 4.93
C SER A 173 -8.49 -4.00 5.46
N LEU A 174 -8.49 -2.81 6.05
CA LEU A 174 -9.68 -2.17 6.63
C LEU A 174 -10.49 -1.37 5.60
N VAL A 175 -10.07 -1.30 4.34
CA VAL A 175 -10.81 -0.64 3.24
C VAL A 175 -12.30 -1.03 3.22
N PRO A 176 -12.67 -2.34 3.26
CA PRO A 176 -14.07 -2.76 3.25
C PRO A 176 -14.87 -2.31 4.48
N LEU A 177 -14.20 -1.97 5.57
CA LEU A 177 -14.82 -1.55 6.82
C LEU A 177 -14.95 -0.02 6.90
N ILE A 178 -13.90 0.72 6.48
CA ILE A 178 -13.79 2.17 6.63
C ILE A 178 -14.54 2.91 5.51
N GLN A 179 -14.42 2.46 4.26
CA GLN A 179 -15.01 3.16 3.12
C GLN A 179 -16.55 3.21 3.12
N PRO A 180 -17.29 2.12 3.42
CA PRO A 180 -18.74 2.15 3.31
C PRO A 180 -19.44 3.19 4.19
N PRO A 181 -19.06 3.40 5.47
CA PRO A 181 -19.59 4.50 6.29
C PRO A 181 -19.33 5.88 5.68
N VAL A 182 -18.10 6.14 5.21
CA VAL A 182 -17.72 7.42 4.62
C VAL A 182 -18.51 7.69 3.33
N ILE A 183 -18.63 6.68 2.45
CA ILE A 183 -19.43 6.78 1.22
C ILE A 183 -20.88 7.12 1.56
N LYS A 184 -21.49 6.41 2.51
CA LYS A 184 -22.89 6.62 2.90
C LYS A 184 -23.14 7.99 3.53
N LEU A 185 -22.16 8.49 4.28
CA LEU A 185 -22.23 9.82 4.91
C LEU A 185 -22.24 10.93 3.84
N LEU A 186 -21.45 10.76 2.79
CA LEU A 186 -21.23 11.79 1.76
C LEU A 186 -22.10 11.64 0.50
N THR A 187 -22.90 10.57 0.42
CA THR A 187 -23.80 10.33 -0.73
C THR A 187 -25.22 10.05 -0.27
N THR A 188 -26.18 10.57 -1.01
CA THR A 188 -27.58 10.23 -0.79
C THR A 188 -27.93 8.88 -1.44
N LYS A 189 -29.04 8.26 -1.04
CA LYS A 189 -29.53 7.05 -1.68
C LYS A 189 -29.80 7.26 -3.17
N LYS A 190 -30.26 8.45 -3.56
CA LYS A 190 -30.49 8.83 -4.97
C LYS A 190 -29.18 8.84 -5.76
N ASP A 191 -28.09 9.36 -5.17
CA ASP A 191 -26.77 9.38 -5.82
C ASP A 191 -26.24 7.98 -6.06
N ARG A 192 -26.36 7.09 -5.06
CA ARG A 192 -25.93 5.68 -5.19
C ARG A 192 -26.74 4.88 -6.19
N GLY A 193 -27.96 5.34 -6.51
CA GLY A 193 -28.83 4.73 -7.54
C GLY A 193 -28.52 5.14 -8.97
N ILE A 194 -27.60 6.07 -9.21
CA ILE A 194 -27.25 6.51 -10.57
C ILE A 194 -26.62 5.35 -11.34
N LYS A 195 -27.27 4.97 -12.45
CA LYS A 195 -26.75 3.96 -13.39
C LYS A 195 -25.80 4.65 -14.37
N MET A 196 -24.62 4.09 -14.53
CA MET A 196 -23.63 4.60 -15.48
C MET A 196 -23.74 3.87 -16.82
N GLU A 197 -23.51 4.59 -17.90
CA GLU A 197 -23.49 4.05 -19.25
C GLU A 197 -22.27 3.15 -19.44
N GLN A 198 -22.37 2.19 -20.37
CA GLN A 198 -21.25 1.27 -20.65
C GLN A 198 -20.02 2.04 -21.15
N LEU A 199 -18.83 1.64 -20.67
CA LEU A 199 -17.57 2.22 -21.12
C LEU A 199 -17.33 1.93 -22.61
N ARG A 200 -16.71 2.88 -23.33
CA ARG A 200 -16.29 2.64 -24.71
C ARG A 200 -15.26 1.50 -24.78
N PRO A 201 -15.23 0.73 -25.87
CA PRO A 201 -14.15 -0.21 -26.12
C PRO A 201 -12.83 0.55 -26.32
N VAL A 202 -11.74 0.01 -25.73
CA VAL A 202 -10.38 0.54 -25.88
C VAL A 202 -9.63 -0.32 -26.87
N SER A 203 -9.00 0.31 -27.87
CA SER A 203 -8.24 -0.42 -28.88
C SER A 203 -6.94 -1.03 -28.32
N ARG A 204 -6.44 -2.10 -28.96
CA ARG A 204 -5.17 -2.73 -28.58
C ARG A 204 -3.99 -1.75 -28.66
N THR A 205 -3.99 -0.88 -29.66
CA THR A 205 -2.97 0.15 -29.84
C THR A 205 -2.94 1.13 -28.67
N GLU A 206 -4.12 1.62 -28.23
CA GLU A 206 -4.21 2.49 -27.05
C GLU A 206 -3.63 1.80 -25.79
N ARG A 207 -3.95 0.52 -25.57
CA ARG A 207 -3.46 -0.26 -24.42
C ARG A 207 -1.94 -0.45 -24.43
N ILE A 208 -1.33 -0.65 -25.61
CA ILE A 208 0.12 -0.82 -25.74
C ILE A 208 0.86 0.52 -25.65
N LEU A 209 0.33 1.57 -26.26
CA LEU A 209 0.99 2.88 -26.26
C LEU A 209 0.90 3.59 -24.90
N PHE A 210 -0.17 3.37 -24.15
CA PHE A 210 -0.40 4.03 -22.87
C PHE A 210 0.77 3.85 -21.88
N PRO A 211 1.24 2.63 -21.56
CA PRO A 211 2.35 2.46 -20.62
C PRO A 211 3.66 3.08 -21.13
N ILE A 212 3.91 3.08 -22.41
CA ILE A 212 5.11 3.67 -23.02
C ILE A 212 5.06 5.20 -22.88
N ILE A 213 3.96 5.82 -23.33
CA ILE A 213 3.78 7.27 -23.30
C ILE A 213 3.76 7.78 -21.85
N SER A 214 3.05 7.06 -20.95
CA SER A 214 2.99 7.43 -19.53
C SER A 214 4.36 7.38 -18.86
N THR A 215 5.18 6.37 -19.16
CA THR A 215 6.56 6.29 -18.63
C THR A 215 7.40 7.46 -19.09
N ILE A 216 7.36 7.80 -20.40
CA ILE A 216 8.12 8.93 -20.96
C ILE A 216 7.63 10.24 -20.38
N ALA A 217 6.32 10.47 -20.38
CA ALA A 217 5.73 11.73 -19.89
C ALA A 217 6.04 11.95 -18.40
N CYS A 218 5.78 10.93 -17.56
CA CYS A 218 6.08 11.03 -16.14
C CYS A 218 7.58 11.14 -15.87
N GLY A 219 8.42 10.42 -16.60
CA GLY A 219 9.87 10.45 -16.43
C GLY A 219 10.51 11.79 -16.81
N LEU A 220 9.99 12.45 -17.83
CA LEU A 220 10.45 13.79 -18.22
C LEU A 220 10.01 14.88 -17.22
N VAL A 221 8.80 14.76 -16.66
CA VAL A 221 8.28 15.73 -15.69
C VAL A 221 8.81 15.49 -14.28
N LEU A 222 8.92 14.23 -13.88
CA LEU A 222 9.27 13.84 -12.51
C LEU A 222 10.20 12.61 -12.49
N PRO A 223 11.50 12.80 -12.74
CA PRO A 223 12.47 11.70 -12.82
C PRO A 223 12.50 10.79 -11.59
N ALA A 224 12.30 11.33 -10.39
CA ALA A 224 12.28 10.56 -9.15
C ALA A 224 11.13 9.55 -9.05
N ALA A 225 10.07 9.68 -9.86
CA ALA A 225 8.96 8.71 -9.91
C ALA A 225 9.21 7.56 -10.90
N VAL A 226 10.25 7.65 -11.75
CA VAL A 226 10.53 6.67 -12.80
C VAL A 226 10.66 5.24 -12.27
N PRO A 227 11.34 4.95 -11.14
CA PRO A 227 11.45 3.58 -10.67
C PRO A 227 10.08 2.93 -10.40
N LEU A 228 9.14 3.67 -9.79
CA LEU A 228 7.80 3.15 -9.47
C LEU A 228 6.91 3.12 -10.72
N ILE A 229 6.74 4.27 -11.40
CA ILE A 229 5.85 4.39 -12.56
C ILE A 229 6.38 3.57 -13.73
N GLY A 230 7.68 3.59 -13.99
CA GLY A 230 8.29 2.84 -15.07
C GLY A 230 8.08 1.34 -14.91
N MET A 231 8.25 0.79 -13.70
CA MET A 231 8.01 -0.63 -13.45
C MET A 231 6.53 -0.98 -13.45
N LEU A 232 5.65 -0.11 -12.96
CA LEU A 232 4.20 -0.28 -13.09
C LEU A 232 3.81 -0.40 -14.57
N MET A 233 4.29 0.54 -15.39
CA MET A 233 4.00 0.58 -16.81
C MET A 233 4.68 -0.56 -17.58
N PHE A 234 5.88 -0.98 -17.18
CA PHE A 234 6.53 -2.15 -17.76
C PHE A 234 5.73 -3.43 -17.52
N GLY A 235 5.27 -3.65 -16.27
CA GLY A 235 4.38 -4.78 -15.96
C GLY A 235 3.10 -4.77 -16.79
N ASN A 236 2.49 -3.61 -16.95
CA ASN A 236 1.30 -3.45 -17.80
C ASN A 236 1.61 -3.72 -19.27
N LEU A 237 2.74 -3.25 -19.78
CA LEU A 237 3.16 -3.53 -21.16
C LEU A 237 3.34 -5.03 -21.42
N LEU A 238 3.93 -5.77 -20.46
CA LEU A 238 4.07 -7.23 -20.54
C LEU A 238 2.70 -7.92 -20.71
N ARG A 239 1.66 -7.39 -20.09
CA ARG A 239 0.30 -7.89 -20.19
C ARG A 239 -0.37 -7.53 -21.53
N GLU A 240 -0.28 -6.26 -21.95
CA GLU A 240 -1.09 -5.74 -23.04
C GLU A 240 -0.47 -6.00 -24.44
N CYS A 241 0.84 -6.27 -24.53
CA CYS A 241 1.50 -6.53 -25.81
C CYS A 241 1.06 -7.86 -26.45
N GLY A 242 0.64 -8.86 -25.66
CA GLY A 242 0.15 -10.15 -26.12
C GLY A 242 1.21 -11.06 -26.75
N CYS A 243 2.50 -10.74 -26.56
CA CYS A 243 3.63 -11.58 -27.02
C CYS A 243 4.51 -12.07 -25.86
N THR A 244 4.22 -11.62 -24.63
CA THR A 244 5.00 -11.94 -23.42
C THR A 244 4.12 -12.53 -22.31
N ASP A 245 3.12 -13.33 -22.63
CA ASP A 245 2.16 -13.88 -21.67
C ASP A 245 2.85 -14.64 -20.52
N ARG A 246 3.93 -15.41 -20.83
CA ARG A 246 4.70 -16.11 -19.80
C ARG A 246 5.37 -15.15 -18.81
N LEU A 247 5.91 -14.03 -19.28
CA LEU A 247 6.55 -13.01 -18.42
C LEU A 247 5.49 -12.26 -17.62
N SER A 248 4.36 -11.96 -18.25
CA SER A 248 3.22 -11.33 -17.56
C SER A 248 2.70 -12.22 -16.43
N GLN A 249 2.52 -13.51 -16.68
CA GLN A 249 2.09 -14.47 -15.66
C GLN A 249 3.12 -14.59 -14.54
N ALA A 250 4.41 -14.72 -14.87
CA ALA A 250 5.47 -14.78 -13.87
C ALA A 250 5.53 -13.48 -13.03
N ALA A 251 5.39 -12.32 -13.65
CA ALA A 251 5.43 -11.03 -12.96
C ALA A 251 4.28 -10.89 -11.96
N GLN A 252 3.06 -11.30 -12.32
CA GLN A 252 1.87 -11.16 -11.48
C GLN A 252 1.70 -12.26 -10.43
N ASN A 253 2.39 -13.37 -10.53
CA ASN A 253 2.30 -14.50 -9.59
C ASN A 253 3.64 -14.74 -8.90
N GLU A 254 4.59 -15.44 -9.54
CA GLU A 254 5.81 -15.93 -8.88
C GLU A 254 6.69 -14.79 -8.37
N VAL A 255 6.98 -13.80 -9.22
CA VAL A 255 7.86 -12.69 -8.87
C VAL A 255 7.20 -11.79 -7.83
N LEU A 256 5.92 -11.44 -8.03
CA LEU A 256 5.18 -10.61 -7.07
C LEU A 256 5.10 -11.29 -5.70
N ASN A 257 4.74 -12.58 -5.65
CA ASN A 257 4.58 -13.32 -4.41
C ASN A 257 5.91 -13.51 -3.68
N ALA A 258 6.98 -13.90 -4.39
CA ALA A 258 8.32 -14.04 -3.80
C ALA A 258 8.81 -12.71 -3.24
N THR A 259 8.69 -11.62 -4.01
CA THR A 259 9.10 -10.28 -3.56
C THR A 259 8.27 -9.80 -2.37
N THR A 260 6.98 -10.11 -2.35
CA THR A 260 6.08 -9.79 -1.23
C THR A 260 6.50 -10.51 0.07
N ILE A 261 6.90 -11.79 -0.03
CA ILE A 261 7.42 -12.55 1.11
C ILE A 261 8.69 -11.88 1.64
N PHE A 262 9.67 -11.62 0.77
CA PHE A 262 10.94 -11.00 1.19
C PHE A 262 10.74 -9.59 1.76
N LEU A 263 9.89 -8.77 1.13
CA LEU A 263 9.54 -7.46 1.65
C LEU A 263 8.92 -7.57 3.05
N GLY A 264 7.91 -8.42 3.21
CA GLY A 264 7.20 -8.58 4.48
C GLY A 264 8.12 -9.05 5.60
N ILE A 265 8.90 -10.10 5.37
CA ILE A 265 9.84 -10.62 6.37
C ILE A 265 10.89 -9.55 6.74
N SER A 266 11.40 -8.81 5.75
CA SER A 266 12.38 -7.75 6.00
C SER A 266 11.79 -6.60 6.82
N VAL A 267 10.58 -6.14 6.48
CA VAL A 267 9.88 -5.10 7.26
C VAL A 267 9.65 -5.58 8.69
N GLY A 268 9.14 -6.80 8.87
CA GLY A 268 8.98 -7.41 10.18
C GLY A 268 10.31 -7.51 10.94
N GLY A 269 11.40 -7.84 10.25
CA GLY A 269 12.75 -7.88 10.79
C GLY A 269 13.29 -6.54 11.31
N THR A 270 12.64 -5.42 10.99
CA THR A 270 12.97 -4.10 11.55
C THR A 270 12.11 -3.73 12.77
N MET A 271 11.14 -4.57 13.14
CA MET A 271 10.17 -4.32 14.21
C MET A 271 10.69 -4.82 15.56
N ASN A 272 11.72 -4.20 16.09
CA ASN A 272 12.17 -4.45 17.47
C ASN A 272 11.46 -3.50 18.46
N ALA A 273 11.64 -3.76 19.78
CA ALA A 273 11.00 -2.97 20.82
C ALA A 273 11.39 -1.48 20.78
N GLU A 274 12.63 -1.18 20.47
CA GLU A 274 13.15 0.21 20.44
C GLU A 274 12.58 1.02 19.30
N THR A 275 12.36 0.39 18.13
CA THR A 275 11.86 1.06 16.95
C THR A 275 10.33 1.11 16.89
N PHE A 276 9.65 0.10 17.45
CA PHE A 276 8.21 -0.06 17.28
C PHE A 276 7.39 0.36 18.50
N LEU A 277 7.85 0.08 19.74
CA LEU A 277 7.12 0.44 20.97
C LEU A 277 7.35 1.92 21.35
N THR A 278 7.02 2.82 20.43
CA THR A 278 7.22 4.26 20.61
C THR A 278 5.90 5.02 20.52
N MET A 279 5.85 6.20 21.14
CA MET A 279 4.70 7.11 20.95
C MET A 279 4.52 7.52 19.49
N ALA A 280 5.60 7.56 18.73
CA ALA A 280 5.57 7.83 17.29
C ALA A 280 4.73 6.79 16.54
N THR A 281 4.87 5.51 16.85
CA THR A 281 4.08 4.42 16.24
C THR A 281 2.58 4.63 16.45
N ILE A 282 2.16 4.97 17.67
CA ILE A 282 0.74 5.23 17.97
C ILE A 282 0.22 6.43 17.18
N LYS A 283 1.01 7.52 17.13
CA LYS A 283 0.66 8.70 16.33
C LYS A 283 0.53 8.37 14.84
N ILE A 284 1.44 7.58 14.28
CA ILE A 284 1.44 7.14 12.88
C ILE A 284 0.18 6.31 12.59
N ILE A 285 -0.14 5.34 13.45
CA ILE A 285 -1.33 4.51 13.31
C ILE A 285 -2.59 5.39 13.33
N LEU A 286 -2.77 6.26 14.31
CA LEU A 286 -3.94 7.13 14.39
C LEU A 286 -4.06 8.05 13.17
N LEU A 287 -2.96 8.67 12.78
CA LEU A 287 -2.92 9.60 11.65
C LEU A 287 -3.22 8.89 10.31
N GLY A 288 -2.73 7.67 10.14
CA GLY A 288 -3.03 6.86 8.96
C GLY A 288 -4.53 6.58 8.80
N LEU A 289 -5.24 6.28 9.90
CA LEU A 289 -6.69 6.10 9.87
C LEU A 289 -7.42 7.38 9.43
N ILE A 290 -7.05 8.50 10.03
CA ILE A 290 -7.62 9.80 9.68
C ILE A 290 -7.37 10.12 8.20
N ALA A 291 -6.14 9.96 7.76
CA ALA A 291 -5.73 10.20 6.37
C ALA A 291 -6.54 9.36 5.38
N PHE A 292 -6.76 8.09 5.68
CA PHE A 292 -7.52 7.19 4.83
C PHE A 292 -9.01 7.58 4.71
N ILE A 293 -9.60 8.05 5.82
CA ILE A 293 -10.96 8.61 5.83
C ILE A 293 -11.02 9.85 4.92
N PHE A 294 -10.06 10.77 5.05
CA PHE A 294 -10.00 11.98 4.21
C PHE A 294 -9.74 11.69 2.75
N SER A 295 -8.92 10.67 2.42
CA SER A 295 -8.73 10.21 1.04
C SER A 295 -10.03 9.73 0.42
N THR A 296 -10.75 8.87 1.11
CA THR A 296 -12.06 8.38 0.67
C THR A 296 -13.05 9.53 0.52
N ALA A 297 -13.08 10.44 1.49
CA ALA A 297 -13.97 11.61 1.46
C ALA A 297 -13.64 12.54 0.30
N GLY A 298 -12.37 12.85 0.07
CA GLY A 298 -11.91 13.69 -1.04
C GLY A 298 -12.35 13.14 -2.39
N GLY A 299 -12.16 11.84 -2.61
CA GLY A 299 -12.61 11.17 -3.83
C GLY A 299 -14.14 11.24 -4.00
N VAL A 300 -14.92 10.97 -2.96
CA VAL A 300 -16.40 11.03 -3.03
C VAL A 300 -16.90 12.46 -3.25
N ILE A 301 -16.34 13.45 -2.54
CA ILE A 301 -16.72 14.87 -2.71
C ILE A 301 -16.45 15.32 -4.14
N PHE A 302 -15.28 15.00 -4.69
CA PHE A 302 -15.00 15.32 -6.09
C PHE A 302 -15.89 14.52 -7.04
N GLY A 303 -16.27 13.29 -6.70
CA GLY A 303 -17.30 12.53 -7.40
C GLY A 303 -18.65 13.25 -7.43
N GLN A 304 -19.05 13.94 -6.35
CA GLN A 304 -20.25 14.80 -6.34
C GLN A 304 -20.10 16.00 -7.30
N VAL A 305 -18.93 16.64 -7.34
CA VAL A 305 -18.64 17.70 -8.29
C VAL A 305 -18.78 17.18 -9.73
N MET A 306 -18.17 16.05 -10.04
CA MET A 306 -18.27 15.42 -11.36
C MET A 306 -19.71 15.01 -11.72
N LYS A 307 -20.50 14.56 -10.75
CA LYS A 307 -21.93 14.29 -10.95
C LYS A 307 -22.66 15.56 -11.43
N VAL A 308 -22.42 16.69 -10.77
CA VAL A 308 -23.04 17.97 -11.16
C VAL A 308 -22.58 18.39 -12.55
N MET A 309 -21.28 18.33 -12.84
CA MET A 309 -20.71 18.69 -14.14
C MET A 309 -21.20 17.81 -15.29
N SER A 310 -21.48 16.52 -15.01
CA SER A 310 -21.97 15.56 -16.00
C SER A 310 -23.51 15.57 -16.18
N GLY A 311 -24.22 16.46 -15.50
CA GLY A 311 -25.68 16.47 -15.53
C GLY A 311 -26.31 15.22 -14.88
N GLY A 312 -25.66 14.64 -13.87
CA GLY A 312 -26.18 13.50 -13.11
C GLY A 312 -25.83 12.12 -13.69
N LYS A 313 -24.93 12.04 -14.67
CA LYS A 313 -24.54 10.78 -15.33
C LYS A 313 -23.49 9.99 -14.57
N ILE A 314 -22.66 10.64 -13.75
CA ILE A 314 -21.59 9.99 -13.00
C ILE A 314 -22.06 9.68 -11.57
N ASN A 315 -21.90 8.42 -11.18
CA ASN A 315 -22.19 7.99 -9.81
C ASN A 315 -21.02 8.39 -8.88
N PRO A 316 -21.25 9.27 -7.89
CA PRO A 316 -20.16 9.82 -7.06
C PRO A 316 -19.47 8.77 -6.18
N VAL A 317 -20.08 7.59 -5.97
CA VAL A 317 -19.48 6.49 -5.21
C VAL A 317 -18.16 6.03 -5.82
N ILE A 318 -18.00 6.12 -7.15
CA ILE A 318 -16.76 5.68 -7.80
C ILE A 318 -15.54 6.50 -7.36
N GLY A 319 -15.76 7.72 -6.86
CA GLY A 319 -14.68 8.56 -6.32
C GLY A 319 -13.99 7.95 -5.10
N ALA A 320 -14.71 7.16 -4.29
CA ALA A 320 -14.09 6.45 -3.16
C ALA A 320 -13.03 5.43 -3.62
N ALA A 321 -13.09 4.98 -4.86
CA ALA A 321 -12.09 4.09 -5.43
C ALA A 321 -10.79 4.79 -5.84
N GLY A 322 -10.70 6.12 -5.74
CA GLY A 322 -9.49 6.88 -6.08
C GLY A 322 -8.27 6.62 -5.20
N VAL A 323 -8.41 5.84 -4.14
CA VAL A 323 -7.28 5.33 -3.34
C VAL A 323 -6.56 4.18 -4.05
N SER A 324 -5.27 3.99 -3.78
CA SER A 324 -4.41 3.02 -4.49
C SER A 324 -4.67 1.54 -4.14
N ALA A 325 -5.64 1.22 -3.29
CA ALA A 325 -5.96 -0.17 -2.91
C ALA A 325 -6.68 -0.91 -4.07
N VAL A 326 -5.93 -1.31 -5.09
CA VAL A 326 -6.42 -1.99 -6.31
C VAL A 326 -6.48 -3.51 -6.08
N PRO A 327 -7.55 -4.19 -6.48
CA PRO A 327 -8.87 -3.71 -6.92
C PRO A 327 -9.89 -3.57 -5.78
N MET A 328 -9.41 -3.54 -4.54
CA MET A 328 -10.24 -3.67 -3.34
C MET A 328 -11.23 -2.51 -3.18
N ALA A 329 -10.76 -1.26 -3.36
CA ALA A 329 -11.60 -0.07 -3.23
C ALA A 329 -12.72 -0.03 -4.30
N ALA A 330 -12.42 -0.41 -5.54
CA ALA A 330 -13.43 -0.54 -6.60
C ALA A 330 -14.50 -1.59 -6.27
N ARG A 331 -14.09 -2.74 -5.70
CA ARG A 331 -15.02 -3.79 -5.24
C ARG A 331 -15.90 -3.30 -4.08
N VAL A 332 -15.37 -2.47 -3.18
CA VAL A 332 -16.16 -1.86 -2.10
C VAL A 332 -17.21 -0.93 -2.66
N CYS A 333 -16.87 -0.07 -3.62
CA CYS A 333 -17.83 0.79 -4.30
C CYS A 333 -18.98 -0.03 -4.91
N GLN A 334 -18.65 -1.13 -5.61
CA GLN A 334 -19.64 -2.04 -6.17
C GLN A 334 -20.55 -2.65 -5.10
N LYS A 335 -19.97 -3.16 -4.00
CA LYS A 335 -20.73 -3.77 -2.90
C LYS A 335 -21.68 -2.78 -2.22
N VAL A 336 -21.25 -1.52 -2.03
CA VAL A 336 -22.08 -0.46 -1.42
C VAL A 336 -23.28 -0.15 -2.31
N VAL A 337 -23.07 -0.01 -3.61
CA VAL A 337 -24.15 0.26 -4.58
C VAL A 337 -25.08 -0.94 -4.70
N GLN A 338 -24.55 -2.15 -4.89
CA GLN A 338 -25.34 -3.36 -5.09
C GLN A 338 -26.23 -3.73 -3.89
N LYS A 339 -25.79 -3.39 -2.67
CA LYS A 339 -26.60 -3.64 -1.46
C LYS A 339 -27.94 -2.90 -1.50
N GLU A 340 -27.98 -1.73 -2.11
CA GLU A 340 -29.19 -0.90 -2.20
C GLU A 340 -29.85 -0.99 -3.59
N PHE A 341 -29.09 -1.27 -4.63
CA PHE A 341 -29.52 -1.36 -6.04
C PHE A 341 -28.90 -2.59 -6.71
N PRO A 342 -29.48 -3.81 -6.55
CA PRO A 342 -28.89 -5.06 -7.04
C PRO A 342 -28.60 -5.11 -8.54
N GLY A 343 -29.33 -4.34 -9.34
CA GLY A 343 -29.13 -4.25 -10.80
C GLY A 343 -28.15 -3.15 -11.26
N SER A 344 -27.45 -2.48 -10.35
CA SER A 344 -26.50 -1.41 -10.70
C SER A 344 -25.05 -1.89 -10.62
N TYR A 345 -24.31 -1.70 -11.71
CA TYR A 345 -22.91 -2.15 -11.83
C TYR A 345 -21.99 -0.94 -12.03
N VAL A 346 -21.16 -0.64 -11.01
CA VAL A 346 -20.21 0.48 -11.04
C VAL A 346 -18.76 0.02 -11.01
N LEU A 347 -18.49 -1.30 -10.93
CA LEU A 347 -17.15 -1.85 -10.75
C LEU A 347 -16.17 -1.37 -11.82
N MET A 348 -16.52 -1.52 -13.08
CA MET A 348 -15.64 -1.12 -14.19
C MET A 348 -15.36 0.39 -14.19
N HIS A 349 -16.36 1.19 -13.83
CA HIS A 349 -16.19 2.64 -13.69
C HIS A 349 -15.32 3.01 -12.49
N ALA A 350 -15.42 2.28 -11.39
CA ALA A 350 -14.60 2.47 -10.19
C ALA A 350 -13.13 2.00 -10.38
N MET A 351 -12.88 1.09 -11.33
CA MET A 351 -11.50 0.67 -11.65
C MET A 351 -10.67 1.82 -12.23
N GLY A 352 -11.26 2.71 -13.04
CA GLY A 352 -10.56 3.87 -13.59
C GLY A 352 -9.92 4.76 -12.51
N PRO A 353 -10.71 5.33 -11.58
CA PRO A 353 -10.17 6.08 -10.44
C PRO A 353 -9.21 5.28 -9.58
N ASN A 354 -9.46 3.97 -9.38
CA ASN A 354 -8.64 3.12 -8.53
C ASN A 354 -7.22 2.98 -9.07
N VAL A 355 -7.10 2.78 -10.37
CA VAL A 355 -5.80 2.70 -11.06
C VAL A 355 -5.13 4.08 -11.14
N ALA A 356 -5.92 5.14 -11.36
CA ALA A 356 -5.42 6.52 -11.33
C ALA A 356 -4.82 6.88 -9.95
N GLY A 357 -5.38 6.33 -8.87
CA GLY A 357 -4.86 6.48 -7.51
C GLY A 357 -3.42 5.96 -7.37
N VAL A 358 -3.10 4.79 -7.96
CA VAL A 358 -1.74 4.22 -7.92
C VAL A 358 -0.73 5.16 -8.60
N ILE A 359 -1.09 5.67 -9.79
CA ILE A 359 -0.24 6.66 -10.48
C ILE A 359 -0.12 7.92 -9.62
N GLY A 360 -1.22 8.38 -9.03
CA GLY A 360 -1.26 9.56 -8.16
C GLY A 360 -0.33 9.46 -6.95
N THR A 361 -0.34 8.33 -6.23
CA THR A 361 0.56 8.12 -5.09
C THR A 361 2.02 7.99 -5.51
N ALA A 362 2.32 7.32 -6.63
CA ALA A 362 3.68 7.24 -7.16
C ALA A 362 4.23 8.62 -7.58
N VAL A 363 3.38 9.46 -8.21
CA VAL A 363 3.72 10.85 -8.54
C VAL A 363 3.92 11.67 -7.28
N ALA A 364 3.05 11.55 -6.28
CA ALA A 364 3.19 12.26 -5.01
C ALA A 364 4.50 11.89 -4.30
N ALA A 365 4.84 10.59 -4.25
CA ALA A 365 6.10 10.12 -3.67
C ALA A 365 7.32 10.66 -4.43
N GLY A 366 7.29 10.62 -5.76
CA GLY A 366 8.35 11.19 -6.59
C GLY A 366 8.54 12.70 -6.37
N ALA A 367 7.44 13.45 -6.26
CA ALA A 367 7.47 14.87 -5.95
C ALA A 367 8.08 15.14 -4.57
N MET A 368 7.68 14.38 -3.55
CA MET A 368 8.25 14.49 -2.20
C MET A 368 9.73 14.14 -2.19
N LEU A 369 10.16 13.10 -2.92
CA LEU A 369 11.58 12.78 -3.06
C LEU A 369 12.36 13.93 -3.70
N THR A 370 11.88 14.48 -4.81
CA THR A 370 12.55 15.58 -5.50
C THR A 370 12.72 16.81 -4.60
N LEU A 371 11.74 17.10 -3.75
CA LEU A 371 11.74 18.26 -2.86
C LEU A 371 12.55 18.04 -1.57
N LEU A 372 12.62 16.80 -1.05
CA LEU A 372 13.08 16.51 0.30
C LEU A 372 14.38 15.70 0.38
N SER A 373 14.89 15.17 -0.73
CA SER A 373 16.16 14.42 -0.79
C SER A 373 17.40 15.30 -0.94
N LYS A 374 17.26 16.61 -0.67
CA LYS A 374 18.39 17.56 -0.67
C LYS A 374 19.07 17.64 0.68
#